data_81297df70818df04329d449afbf4d553
#
_entry.id   81297df70818df04329d449afbf4d553
#
_cell.length_a   1.000
_cell.length_b   1.000
_cell.length_c   1.000
_cell.angle_alpha   90.00
_cell.angle_beta   90.00
_cell.angle_gamma   90.00
#
_symmetry.space_group_name_H-M   'P 1'
#
loop_
_entity.id
_entity.type
_entity.pdbx_description
1 polymer ?
#
loop_
_entity_poly.entity_id
_entity_poly.type
_entity_poly.pdbx_seq_one_letter_code
_entity_poly.pdbx_strand_id
1 'polypeptide(L)'
;KMLSQGIINTLALEQLNNASSLQLIDLGSKDSPNRSLGAKILSSSFYQKSNLKIDLINTNILHENIINQEGLNTIKVKKGTMITRKGESISSQEFDILEHFNKVNRSPRPLKWLTKFSETLGSCGLLLMIMRREKPKLQARHGLLSLTLLFVVQLTNDWLGPYASPLQLILPPTLLLSQGIGTTTSLAWMATASLIWPITLNELSQIRLIITFIAGLFISFLGRRMRSRAQILQIAVFIPFGALLGQWFIFNQVIKSKNIEFNNMSFDLNSLVNEALIISALLMITILIIPILENTFGLLTRARLMELADQERPLLRRLSREAPGTFEHTLTILSLAEEGARVIGADVDLIRTGALYHDVGKLHAPNWFIENQKDGINPHEEIKNPYKSADILQAHVDEGLKLARKY
;
A
#
# COMPACT_ATOMS: atom_id res chain seq x y z
N LYS A 1 24.27 -51.49 30.71
CA LYS A 1 25.34 -50.98 29.83
C LYS A 1 24.81 -49.91 28.88
N MET A 2 23.74 -50.14 28.07
CA MET A 2 23.15 -49.09 27.19
C MET A 2 22.68 -47.84 27.95
N LEU A 3 22.03 -48.00 29.10
CA LEU A 3 21.61 -46.87 29.92
C LEU A 3 22.76 -46.07 30.53
N SER A 4 23.90 -46.77 30.85
CA SER A 4 25.10 -46.10 31.38
C SER A 4 25.90 -45.33 30.31
N GLN A 5 25.69 -45.66 29.04
CA GLN A 5 26.29 -44.96 27.91
C GLN A 5 25.51 -43.73 27.46
N GLY A 6 24.26 -43.63 27.89
CA GLY A 6 23.35 -42.56 27.54
C GLY A 6 22.62 -42.75 26.20
N ILE A 7 21.36 -42.38 26.16
CA ILE A 7 20.50 -42.47 25.00
C ILE A 7 19.86 -41.10 24.77
N ILE A 8 20.01 -40.57 23.56
CA ILE A 8 19.34 -39.33 23.13
C ILE A 8 18.03 -39.66 22.38
N ASN A 9 17.04 -38.80 22.49
CA ASN A 9 15.71 -38.99 21.90
C ASN A 9 15.65 -38.89 20.38
N THR A 10 16.69 -38.35 19.73
CA THR A 10 16.78 -38.13 18.27
C THR A 10 17.38 -39.32 17.51
N LEU A 11 17.81 -40.39 18.22
CA LEU A 11 18.37 -41.58 17.56
C LEU A 11 17.29 -42.33 16.77
N ALA A 12 17.58 -42.61 15.49
CA ALA A 12 16.74 -43.43 14.67
C ALA A 12 16.66 -44.88 15.19
N LEU A 13 15.49 -45.53 15.00
CA LEU A 13 15.25 -46.90 15.46
C LEU A 13 16.33 -47.86 14.93
N GLU A 14 16.80 -47.67 13.72
CA GLU A 14 17.85 -48.47 13.09
C GLU A 14 19.20 -48.35 13.85
N GLN A 15 19.57 -47.16 14.24
CA GLN A 15 20.78 -46.87 15.01
C GLN A 15 20.72 -47.51 16.42
N LEU A 16 19.52 -47.43 17.05
CA LEU A 16 19.28 -48.11 18.34
C LEU A 16 19.34 -49.61 18.21
N ASN A 17 18.81 -50.19 17.09
CA ASN A 17 18.87 -51.60 16.83
C ASN A 17 20.29 -52.10 16.62
N ASN A 18 21.10 -51.36 15.85
CA ASN A 18 22.53 -51.65 15.64
C ASN A 18 23.32 -51.58 16.95
N ALA A 19 23.15 -50.55 17.75
CA ALA A 19 23.77 -50.40 19.07
C ALA A 19 23.35 -51.54 20.04
N SER A 20 22.08 -51.92 20.05
CA SER A 20 21.56 -53.04 20.85
C SER A 20 22.15 -54.36 20.42
N SER A 21 22.31 -54.61 19.13
CA SER A 21 22.92 -55.80 18.58
C SER A 21 24.42 -55.96 18.98
N LEU A 22 25.16 -54.85 18.90
CA LEU A 22 26.59 -54.80 19.33
C LEU A 22 26.73 -55.09 20.82
N GLN A 23 25.88 -54.53 21.66
CA GLN A 23 25.90 -54.79 23.10
C GLN A 23 25.59 -56.27 23.45
N LEU A 24 24.72 -56.90 22.69
CA LEU A 24 24.42 -58.33 22.86
C LEU A 24 25.56 -59.27 22.43
N ILE A 25 26.42 -58.84 21.47
CA ILE A 25 27.65 -59.55 21.11
C ILE A 25 28.62 -59.56 22.27
N ASP A 26 28.82 -58.42 22.89
CA ASP A 26 29.78 -58.18 23.99
C ASP A 26 29.40 -58.98 25.25
N LEU A 27 28.16 -59.40 25.40
CA LEU A 27 27.64 -60.25 26.48
C LEU A 27 27.81 -61.75 26.22
N GLY A 28 28.55 -62.19 25.21
CA GLY A 28 28.95 -63.57 24.98
C GLY A 28 27.94 -64.45 24.23
N SER A 29 26.88 -63.92 23.70
CA SER A 29 25.90 -64.67 22.93
C SER A 29 26.22 -64.67 21.43
N LYS A 30 27.25 -65.43 21.01
CA LYS A 30 27.72 -65.37 19.63
C LYS A 30 26.82 -65.93 18.54
N ASP A 31 25.93 -66.92 18.85
CA ASP A 31 25.19 -67.65 17.81
C ASP A 31 23.75 -68.06 18.21
N SER A 32 22.96 -67.24 18.82
CA SER A 32 21.57 -67.60 19.10
C SER A 32 20.56 -66.92 18.18
N PRO A 33 19.55 -67.63 17.62
CA PRO A 33 18.51 -67.06 16.76
C PRO A 33 17.66 -65.99 17.45
N ASN A 34 17.72 -65.90 18.75
CA ASN A 34 16.96 -64.92 19.56
C ASN A 34 17.67 -63.57 19.68
N ARG A 35 18.90 -63.42 19.14
CA ARG A 35 19.66 -62.17 19.23
C ARG A 35 19.02 -61.02 18.48
N SER A 36 18.54 -61.26 17.25
CA SER A 36 17.88 -60.25 16.45
C SER A 36 16.56 -59.82 17.06
N LEU A 37 15.85 -60.75 17.69
CA LEU A 37 14.61 -60.49 18.41
C LEU A 37 14.90 -59.67 19.70
N GLY A 38 15.94 -60.05 20.45
CA GLY A 38 16.38 -59.29 21.62
C GLY A 38 16.81 -57.87 21.31
N ALA A 39 17.55 -57.69 20.22
CA ALA A 39 17.94 -56.34 19.75
C ALA A 39 16.75 -55.48 19.35
N LYS A 40 15.77 -56.07 18.67
CA LYS A 40 14.50 -55.36 18.28
C LYS A 40 13.69 -54.97 19.52
N ILE A 41 13.55 -55.85 20.50
CA ILE A 41 12.80 -55.57 21.74
C ILE A 41 13.48 -54.44 22.52
N LEU A 42 14.84 -54.47 22.67
CA LEU A 42 15.60 -53.43 23.34
C LEU A 42 15.49 -52.09 22.60
N SER A 43 15.68 -52.09 21.31
CA SER A 43 15.61 -50.86 20.52
C SER A 43 14.22 -50.22 20.56
N SER A 44 13.16 -51.01 20.48
CA SER A 44 11.79 -50.53 20.58
C SER A 44 11.42 -50.02 21.97
N SER A 45 11.98 -50.61 23.03
CA SER A 45 11.74 -50.16 24.42
C SER A 45 12.43 -48.85 24.76
N PHE A 46 13.55 -48.54 24.06
CA PHE A 46 14.31 -47.26 24.23
C PHE A 46 14.00 -46.21 23.18
N TYR A 47 13.22 -46.54 22.16
CA TYR A 47 12.86 -45.59 21.13
C TYR A 47 12.05 -44.43 21.71
N GLN A 48 12.50 -43.20 21.40
CA GLN A 48 11.96 -41.95 21.95
C GLN A 48 12.02 -41.80 23.48
N LYS A 49 12.79 -42.64 24.16
CA LYS A 49 13.11 -42.48 25.57
C LYS A 49 14.56 -42.01 25.73
N SER A 50 14.76 -40.87 26.35
CA SER A 50 16.09 -40.32 26.63
C SER A 50 16.36 -40.34 28.11
N ASN A 51 17.59 -40.74 28.48
CA ASN A 51 18.10 -40.61 29.83
C ASN A 51 19.22 -39.54 29.93
N LEU A 52 19.46 -38.83 28.82
CA LEU A 52 20.37 -37.69 28.75
C LEU A 52 19.59 -36.40 28.69
N LYS A 53 20.00 -35.42 29.48
CA LYS A 53 19.57 -34.04 29.34
C LYS A 53 20.70 -33.23 28.73
N ILE A 54 20.34 -32.28 27.86
CA ILE A 54 21.31 -31.36 27.29
C ILE A 54 21.86 -30.48 28.41
N ASP A 55 23.14 -30.60 28.68
CA ASP A 55 23.87 -29.67 29.56
C ASP A 55 24.33 -28.49 28.73
N LEU A 56 23.55 -27.43 28.73
CA LEU A 56 23.82 -26.23 27.94
C LEU A 56 25.15 -25.57 28.33
N ILE A 57 25.56 -25.65 29.59
CA ILE A 57 26.80 -25.03 30.07
C ILE A 57 27.99 -25.77 29.50
N ASN A 58 28.05 -27.11 29.69
CA ASN A 58 29.18 -27.92 29.22
C ASN A 58 29.17 -28.04 27.68
N THR A 59 28.01 -28.05 27.04
CA THR A 59 27.90 -28.01 25.55
C THR A 59 28.48 -26.72 25.00
N ASN A 60 28.21 -25.56 25.61
CA ASN A 60 28.79 -24.29 25.19
C ASN A 60 30.30 -24.23 25.44
N ILE A 61 30.81 -24.76 26.56
CA ILE A 61 32.22 -24.83 26.83
C ILE A 61 32.93 -25.75 25.82
N LEU A 62 32.33 -26.89 25.50
CA LEU A 62 32.88 -27.81 24.49
C LEU A 62 32.88 -27.17 23.11
N HIS A 63 31.84 -26.49 22.75
CA HIS A 63 31.71 -25.76 21.48
C HIS A 63 32.79 -24.65 21.39
N GLU A 64 33.00 -23.87 22.43
CA GLU A 64 34.08 -22.87 22.48
C GLU A 64 35.46 -23.52 22.38
N ASN A 65 35.69 -24.66 23.03
CA ASN A 65 36.95 -25.38 22.96
C ASN A 65 37.23 -25.93 21.56
N ILE A 66 36.25 -26.51 20.90
CA ILE A 66 36.35 -26.99 19.49
C ILE A 66 36.68 -25.84 18.55
N ILE A 67 35.95 -24.72 18.66
CA ILE A 67 36.20 -23.53 17.84
C ILE A 67 37.63 -23.00 18.04
N ASN A 68 38.10 -22.97 19.26
CA ASN A 68 39.47 -22.53 19.58
C ASN A 68 40.55 -23.53 19.10
N GLN A 69 40.29 -24.83 19.11
CA GLN A 69 41.19 -25.87 18.61
C GLN A 69 41.27 -25.93 17.09
N GLU A 70 40.17 -25.69 16.39
CA GLU A 70 40.14 -25.72 14.93
C GLU A 70 40.63 -24.39 14.30
N GLY A 71 41.08 -23.43 15.10
CA GLY A 71 41.67 -22.17 14.62
C GLY A 71 40.67 -21.24 13.88
N LEU A 72 39.39 -21.43 14.08
CA LEU A 72 38.37 -20.52 13.57
C LEU A 72 38.46 -19.20 14.34
N ASN A 73 38.91 -18.14 13.69
CA ASN A 73 38.97 -16.79 14.26
C ASN A 73 37.57 -16.27 14.56
N THR A 74 37.04 -16.54 15.75
CA THR A 74 35.75 -16.00 16.18
C THR A 74 35.94 -14.60 16.74
N ILE A 75 35.26 -13.62 16.12
CA ILE A 75 35.26 -12.23 16.58
C ILE A 75 34.08 -12.04 17.54
N LYS A 76 34.36 -11.87 18.83
CA LYS A 76 33.33 -11.60 19.85
C LYS A 76 33.00 -10.10 19.87
N VAL A 77 31.84 -9.71 19.35
CA VAL A 77 31.36 -8.31 19.35
C VAL A 77 30.34 -8.13 20.47
N LYS A 78 30.65 -7.28 21.47
CA LYS A 78 29.68 -6.93 22.53
C LYS A 78 28.66 -5.91 22.03
N LYS A 79 27.42 -6.01 22.51
CA LYS A 79 26.37 -5.00 22.20
C LYS A 79 26.86 -3.62 22.66
N GLY A 80 26.83 -2.64 21.74
CA GLY A 80 27.28 -1.27 21.99
C GLY A 80 28.72 -0.98 21.61
N THR A 81 29.51 -1.98 21.13
CA THR A 81 30.86 -1.73 20.58
C THR A 81 30.77 -0.98 19.28
N MET A 82 31.51 0.12 19.15
CA MET A 82 31.65 0.84 17.90
C MET A 82 32.52 0.03 16.95
N ILE A 83 31.99 -0.34 15.78
CA ILE A 83 32.72 -1.17 14.79
C ILE A 83 33.54 -0.27 13.87
N THR A 84 33.00 0.89 13.43
CA THR A 84 33.70 1.83 12.58
C THR A 84 33.15 3.24 12.76
N ARG A 85 33.91 4.30 12.43
CA ARG A 85 33.49 5.69 12.50
C ARG A 85 33.30 6.28 11.11
N LYS A 86 32.45 7.29 11.03
CA LYS A 86 32.22 8.00 9.78
C LYS A 86 33.51 8.68 9.29
N GLY A 87 33.99 8.31 8.10
CA GLY A 87 35.20 8.86 7.49
C GLY A 87 36.46 7.99 7.66
N GLU A 88 36.40 6.90 8.42
CA GLU A 88 37.48 5.92 8.52
C GLU A 88 37.37 4.84 7.44
N SER A 89 38.51 4.33 6.97
CA SER A 89 38.56 3.19 6.05
C SER A 89 38.20 1.93 6.81
N ILE A 90 37.27 1.15 6.29
CA ILE A 90 36.79 -0.10 6.89
C ILE A 90 37.82 -1.20 6.64
N SER A 91 38.32 -1.85 7.71
CA SER A 91 39.18 -3.02 7.60
C SER A 91 38.40 -4.25 7.13
N SER A 92 39.14 -5.29 6.66
CA SER A 92 38.47 -6.54 6.20
C SER A 92 37.68 -7.23 7.33
N GLN A 93 38.15 -7.18 8.56
CA GLN A 93 37.46 -7.76 9.71
C GLN A 93 36.21 -6.99 10.10
N GLU A 94 36.30 -5.66 10.12
CA GLU A 94 35.14 -4.79 10.37
C GLU A 94 34.08 -4.96 9.28
N PHE A 95 34.52 -5.15 8.02
CA PHE A 95 33.62 -5.41 6.91
C PHE A 95 32.88 -6.74 7.08
N ASP A 96 33.57 -7.82 7.49
CA ASP A 96 32.98 -9.14 7.73
C ASP A 96 31.97 -9.09 8.89
N ILE A 97 32.25 -8.32 9.94
CA ILE A 97 31.31 -8.07 11.04
C ILE A 97 30.06 -7.33 10.53
N LEU A 98 30.25 -6.27 9.75
CA LEU A 98 29.14 -5.47 9.18
C LEU A 98 28.32 -6.30 8.19
N GLU A 99 28.95 -7.18 7.40
CA GLU A 99 28.27 -8.08 6.45
C GLU A 99 27.42 -9.12 7.20
N HIS A 100 27.96 -9.69 8.30
CA HIS A 100 27.23 -10.62 9.15
C HIS A 100 25.94 -10.00 9.73
N PHE A 101 26.01 -8.72 10.13
CA PHE A 101 24.83 -7.98 10.60
C PHE A 101 23.99 -7.37 9.47
N ASN A 102 24.20 -7.75 8.20
CA ASN A 102 23.53 -7.21 7.01
C ASN A 102 23.59 -5.69 6.87
N LYS A 103 24.65 -5.06 7.37
CA LYS A 103 24.85 -3.60 7.27
C LYS A 103 25.63 -3.19 6.03
N VAL A 104 26.42 -4.08 5.43
CA VAL A 104 27.20 -3.88 4.20
C VAL A 104 27.17 -5.16 3.36
N ASN A 105 27.18 -5.04 2.03
CA ASN A 105 27.29 -6.16 1.09
C ASN A 105 28.55 -6.02 0.23
N ARG A 106 29.33 -7.10 0.06
CA ARG A 106 30.58 -7.14 -0.72
C ARG A 106 30.42 -6.83 -2.20
N SER A 107 29.28 -7.16 -2.78
CA SER A 107 28.98 -6.85 -4.19
C SER A 107 27.49 -6.74 -4.42
N PRO A 108 27.03 -5.84 -5.31
CA PRO A 108 25.68 -5.91 -5.80
C PRO A 108 25.53 -7.26 -6.50
N ARG A 109 24.67 -8.13 -5.98
CA ARG A 109 24.37 -9.41 -6.64
C ARG A 109 23.55 -9.08 -7.89
N PRO A 110 24.13 -9.13 -9.11
CA PRO A 110 23.45 -8.67 -10.33
C PRO A 110 22.15 -9.44 -10.55
N LEU A 111 22.09 -10.70 -10.16
CA LEU A 111 20.89 -11.52 -10.26
C LEU A 111 19.77 -11.01 -9.31
N LYS A 112 20.10 -10.60 -8.09
CA LYS A 112 19.10 -10.01 -7.16
C LYS A 112 18.58 -8.67 -7.66
N TRP A 113 19.45 -7.87 -8.29
CA TRP A 113 19.05 -6.61 -8.88
C TRP A 113 18.14 -6.83 -10.10
N LEU A 114 18.48 -7.81 -10.97
CA LEU A 114 17.68 -8.15 -12.12
C LEU A 114 16.30 -8.70 -11.73
N THR A 115 16.21 -9.55 -10.70
CA THR A 115 14.92 -10.06 -10.21
C THR A 115 14.06 -8.94 -9.65
N LYS A 116 14.59 -8.06 -8.81
CA LYS A 116 13.84 -6.89 -8.31
C LYS A 116 13.40 -5.94 -9.43
N PHE A 117 14.28 -5.71 -10.41
CA PHE A 117 13.94 -4.87 -11.56
C PHE A 117 12.80 -5.49 -12.39
N SER A 118 12.86 -6.80 -12.69
CA SER A 118 11.81 -7.48 -13.43
C SER A 118 10.48 -7.54 -12.66
N GLU A 119 10.51 -7.73 -11.35
CA GLU A 119 9.34 -7.69 -10.46
C GLU A 119 8.69 -6.30 -10.49
N THR A 120 9.48 -5.26 -10.31
CA THR A 120 8.99 -3.87 -10.36
C THR A 120 8.42 -3.51 -11.73
N LEU A 121 9.12 -3.88 -12.81
CA LEU A 121 8.65 -3.64 -14.18
C LEU A 121 7.36 -4.39 -14.47
N GLY A 122 7.27 -5.67 -14.09
CA GLY A 122 6.07 -6.48 -14.25
C GLY A 122 4.88 -5.92 -13.47
N SER A 123 5.11 -5.49 -12.22
CA SER A 123 4.09 -4.88 -11.37
C SER A 123 3.61 -3.54 -11.93
N CYS A 124 4.50 -2.69 -12.43
CA CYS A 124 4.13 -1.45 -13.13
C CYS A 124 3.33 -1.72 -14.41
N GLY A 125 3.73 -2.73 -15.20
CA GLY A 125 3.00 -3.16 -16.38
C GLY A 125 1.59 -3.65 -16.06
N LEU A 126 1.44 -4.46 -15.02
CA LEU A 126 0.16 -4.95 -14.53
C LEU A 126 -0.74 -3.79 -14.06
N LEU A 127 -0.19 -2.85 -13.29
CA LEU A 127 -0.91 -1.66 -12.85
C LEU A 127 -1.46 -0.87 -14.04
N LEU A 128 -0.63 -0.55 -15.03
CA LEU A 128 -1.04 0.18 -16.23
C LEU A 128 -2.07 -0.60 -17.04
N MET A 129 -1.97 -1.92 -17.12
CA MET A 129 -2.93 -2.78 -17.80
C MET A 129 -4.31 -2.73 -17.12
N ILE A 130 -4.35 -2.83 -15.78
CA ILE A 130 -5.59 -2.70 -15.00
C ILE A 130 -6.21 -1.32 -15.21
N MET A 131 -5.41 -0.26 -15.12
CA MET A 131 -5.89 1.12 -15.33
C MET A 131 -6.49 1.32 -16.72
N ARG A 132 -5.86 0.80 -17.77
CA ARG A 132 -6.36 0.89 -19.17
C ARG A 132 -7.62 0.08 -19.38
N ARG A 133 -7.72 -1.10 -18.75
CA ARG A 133 -8.93 -1.93 -18.83
C ARG A 133 -10.15 -1.24 -18.22
N GLU A 134 -9.95 -0.61 -17.08
CA GLU A 134 -11.03 0.09 -16.34
C GLU A 134 -11.45 1.39 -17.04
N LYS A 135 -10.46 2.14 -17.55
CA LYS A 135 -10.68 3.41 -18.24
C LYS A 135 -9.97 3.42 -19.60
N PRO A 136 -10.66 2.97 -20.68
CA PRO A 136 -10.07 2.90 -22.03
C PRO A 136 -9.53 4.24 -22.54
N LYS A 137 -10.15 5.37 -22.10
CA LYS A 137 -9.72 6.75 -22.43
C LYS A 137 -8.81 7.35 -21.34
N LEU A 138 -8.05 6.52 -20.63
CA LEU A 138 -7.11 6.98 -19.61
C LEU A 138 -6.08 7.93 -20.23
N GLN A 139 -5.99 9.13 -19.66
CA GLN A 139 -4.99 10.11 -20.10
C GLN A 139 -3.59 9.66 -19.62
N ALA A 140 -2.59 9.85 -20.47
CA ALA A 140 -1.20 9.47 -20.16
C ALA A 140 -0.71 10.08 -18.83
N ARG A 141 -1.17 11.30 -18.49
CA ARG A 141 -0.83 11.98 -17.23
C ARG A 141 -1.31 11.25 -15.97
N HIS A 142 -2.43 10.51 -16.03
CA HIS A 142 -2.91 9.72 -14.88
C HIS A 142 -2.04 8.47 -14.67
N GLY A 143 -1.61 7.82 -15.76
CA GLY A 143 -0.63 6.73 -15.69
C GLY A 143 0.71 7.22 -15.13
N LEU A 144 1.19 8.37 -15.62
CA LEU A 144 2.41 8.98 -15.13
C LEU A 144 2.32 9.29 -13.63
N LEU A 145 1.22 9.90 -13.16
CA LEU A 145 1.00 10.18 -11.74
C LEU A 145 1.09 8.90 -10.90
N SER A 146 0.42 7.83 -11.34
CA SER A 146 0.42 6.55 -10.60
C SER A 146 1.82 5.94 -10.51
N LEU A 147 2.62 6.00 -11.58
CA LEU A 147 3.99 5.51 -11.60
C LEU A 147 4.94 6.40 -10.79
N THR A 148 4.80 7.73 -10.88
CA THR A 148 5.63 8.65 -10.08
C THR A 148 5.37 8.48 -8.58
N LEU A 149 4.12 8.29 -8.17
CA LEU A 149 3.78 7.99 -6.77
C LEU A 149 4.41 6.66 -6.31
N LEU A 150 4.39 5.63 -7.15
CA LEU A 150 5.03 4.36 -6.83
C LEU A 150 6.55 4.53 -6.66
N PHE A 151 7.18 5.26 -7.58
CA PHE A 151 8.61 5.55 -7.53
C PHE A 151 8.98 6.36 -6.29
N VAL A 152 8.22 7.41 -5.97
CA VAL A 152 8.44 8.23 -4.77
C VAL A 152 8.34 7.39 -3.49
N VAL A 153 7.33 6.50 -3.40
CA VAL A 153 7.16 5.60 -2.24
C VAL A 153 8.36 4.67 -2.10
N GLN A 154 8.85 4.08 -3.20
CA GLN A 154 10.01 3.20 -3.16
C GLN A 154 11.30 3.96 -2.78
N LEU A 155 11.53 5.12 -3.39
CA LEU A 155 12.68 5.96 -3.08
C LEU A 155 12.68 6.39 -1.59
N THR A 156 11.51 6.78 -1.07
CA THR A 156 11.36 7.17 0.33
C THR A 156 11.56 5.99 1.27
N ASN A 157 11.06 4.81 0.89
CA ASN A 157 11.29 3.57 1.64
C ASN A 157 12.79 3.22 1.71
N ASP A 158 13.50 3.29 0.59
CA ASP A 158 14.94 3.02 0.54
C ASP A 158 15.75 4.06 1.36
N TRP A 159 15.33 5.32 1.32
CA TRP A 159 15.97 6.41 2.07
C TRP A 159 15.75 6.31 3.57
N LEU A 160 14.53 6.00 4.02
CA LEU A 160 14.18 5.84 5.43
C LEU A 160 14.63 4.48 5.99
N GLY A 161 14.81 3.47 5.15
CA GLY A 161 15.25 2.13 5.53
C GLY A 161 14.39 1.52 6.63
N PRO A 162 14.99 1.14 7.81
CA PRO A 162 14.25 0.47 8.88
C PRO A 162 13.16 1.33 9.54
N TYR A 163 13.20 2.65 9.36
CA TYR A 163 12.21 3.60 9.91
C TYR A 163 10.97 3.75 9.02
N ALA A 164 11.01 3.22 7.78
CA ALA A 164 9.89 3.27 6.87
C ALA A 164 8.73 2.40 7.37
N SER A 165 7.53 2.99 7.44
CA SER A 165 6.31 2.25 7.70
C SER A 165 5.45 2.18 6.44
N PRO A 166 4.92 0.99 6.06
CA PRO A 166 4.02 0.88 4.93
C PRO A 166 2.75 1.70 5.11
N LEU A 167 2.25 1.84 6.36
CA LEU A 167 1.10 2.68 6.68
C LEU A 167 1.34 4.15 6.32
N GLN A 168 2.53 4.67 6.61
CA GLN A 168 2.87 6.08 6.35
C GLN A 168 3.03 6.37 4.87
N LEU A 169 3.61 5.44 4.10
CA LEU A 169 3.98 5.68 2.71
C LEU A 169 2.92 5.24 1.69
N ILE A 170 2.14 4.19 1.97
CA ILE A 170 1.17 3.64 1.02
C ILE A 170 -0.20 4.32 1.14
N LEU A 171 -0.67 4.69 2.35
CA LEU A 171 -2.01 5.23 2.53
C LEU A 171 -2.25 6.59 1.86
N PRO A 172 -1.32 7.58 1.92
CA PRO A 172 -1.54 8.88 1.29
C PRO A 172 -1.73 8.82 -0.23
N PRO A 173 -0.88 8.13 -1.03
CA PRO A 173 -1.13 7.95 -2.46
C PRO A 173 -2.39 7.16 -2.77
N THR A 174 -2.75 6.18 -1.91
CA THR A 174 -4.00 5.41 -2.04
C THR A 174 -5.21 6.33 -1.96
N LEU A 175 -5.23 7.28 -1.02
CA LEU A 175 -6.29 8.28 -0.88
C LEU A 175 -6.37 9.17 -2.12
N LEU A 176 -5.23 9.70 -2.58
CA LEU A 176 -5.16 10.57 -3.76
C LEU A 176 -5.72 9.88 -5.01
N LEU A 177 -5.28 8.64 -5.28
CA LEU A 177 -5.70 7.89 -6.45
C LEU A 177 -7.18 7.48 -6.38
N SER A 178 -7.67 7.14 -5.18
CA SER A 178 -9.08 6.82 -4.95
C SER A 178 -9.99 7.98 -5.33
N GLN A 179 -9.63 9.20 -4.93
CA GLN A 179 -10.42 10.39 -5.23
C GLN A 179 -10.27 10.86 -6.66
N GLY A 180 -9.03 10.91 -7.17
CA GLY A 180 -8.75 11.52 -8.47
C GLY A 180 -9.04 10.61 -9.66
N ILE A 181 -8.75 9.31 -9.56
CA ILE A 181 -8.90 8.37 -10.68
C ILE A 181 -10.01 7.37 -10.43
N GLY A 182 -10.02 6.70 -9.30
CA GLY A 182 -11.08 5.76 -8.95
C GLY A 182 -10.63 4.64 -8.01
N THR A 183 -11.61 3.91 -7.48
CA THR A 183 -11.41 2.86 -6.48
C THR A 183 -10.55 1.72 -6.99
N THR A 184 -10.82 1.22 -8.20
CA THR A 184 -10.08 0.12 -8.83
C THR A 184 -8.62 0.46 -9.07
N THR A 185 -8.33 1.66 -9.55
CA THR A 185 -6.95 2.15 -9.72
C THR A 185 -6.23 2.27 -8.38
N SER A 186 -6.90 2.80 -7.37
CA SER A 186 -6.36 2.93 -6.02
C SER A 186 -6.02 1.56 -5.40
N LEU A 187 -6.93 0.58 -5.53
CA LEU A 187 -6.73 -0.78 -5.06
C LEU A 187 -5.59 -1.49 -5.80
N ALA A 188 -5.56 -1.38 -7.13
CA ALA A 188 -4.48 -1.96 -7.94
C ALA A 188 -3.12 -1.36 -7.59
N TRP A 189 -3.07 -0.03 -7.39
CA TRP A 189 -1.86 0.68 -6.99
C TRP A 189 -1.39 0.25 -5.61
N MET A 190 -2.29 0.20 -4.63
CA MET A 190 -2.00 -0.25 -3.27
C MET A 190 -1.49 -1.69 -3.24
N ALA A 191 -2.14 -2.60 -3.99
CA ALA A 191 -1.70 -3.98 -4.11
C ALA A 191 -0.30 -4.06 -4.73
N THR A 192 -0.03 -3.29 -5.80
CA THR A 192 1.30 -3.21 -6.43
C THR A 192 2.35 -2.69 -5.45
N ALA A 193 2.07 -1.60 -4.74
CA ALA A 193 2.98 -1.03 -3.75
C ALA A 193 3.27 -2.01 -2.60
N SER A 194 2.25 -2.74 -2.15
CA SER A 194 2.39 -3.76 -1.09
C SER A 194 3.18 -4.99 -1.55
N LEU A 195 3.06 -5.40 -2.81
CA LEU A 195 3.84 -6.52 -3.38
C LEU A 195 5.33 -6.19 -3.51
N ILE A 196 5.64 -4.95 -3.92
CA ILE A 196 7.03 -4.48 -4.08
C ILE A 196 7.65 -4.14 -2.71
N TRP A 197 6.84 -3.99 -1.66
CA TRP A 197 7.32 -3.68 -0.31
C TRP A 197 8.23 -4.78 0.20
N PRO A 198 9.44 -4.47 0.74
CA PRO A 198 10.35 -5.49 1.24
C PRO A 198 9.73 -6.22 2.44
N ILE A 199 9.36 -7.48 2.22
CA ILE A 199 8.86 -8.35 3.29
C ILE A 199 10.06 -8.81 4.10
N THR A 200 10.27 -8.19 5.25
CA THR A 200 11.21 -8.69 6.24
C THR A 200 10.57 -9.85 7.00
N LEU A 201 11.37 -10.84 7.42
CA LEU A 201 10.88 -11.97 8.24
C LEU A 201 10.42 -11.55 9.64
N ASN A 202 10.46 -10.24 9.93
CA ASN A 202 10.01 -9.68 11.19
C ASN A 202 8.46 -9.66 11.24
N GLU A 203 7.88 -10.34 12.22
CA GLU A 203 6.42 -10.44 12.42
C GLU A 203 5.73 -9.07 12.50
N LEU A 204 6.37 -8.08 13.12
CA LEU A 204 5.84 -6.71 13.19
C LEU A 204 5.67 -6.05 11.81
N SER A 205 6.62 -6.28 10.90
CA SER A 205 6.53 -5.75 9.53
C SER A 205 5.37 -6.37 8.75
N GLN A 206 5.13 -7.68 8.95
CA GLN A 206 4.03 -8.39 8.31
C GLN A 206 2.67 -7.91 8.85
N ILE A 207 2.54 -7.72 10.16
CA ILE A 207 1.32 -7.17 10.78
C ILE A 207 1.02 -5.77 10.25
N ARG A 208 2.02 -4.90 10.16
CA ARG A 208 1.87 -3.55 9.60
C ARG A 208 1.41 -3.58 8.14
N LEU A 209 1.93 -4.49 7.31
CA LEU A 209 1.48 -4.67 5.93
C LEU A 209 0.01 -5.10 5.83
N ILE A 210 -0.42 -6.05 6.66
CA ILE A 210 -1.82 -6.49 6.69
C ILE A 210 -2.74 -5.33 7.08
N ILE A 211 -2.37 -4.57 8.11
CA ILE A 211 -3.15 -3.41 8.55
C ILE A 211 -3.17 -2.32 7.48
N THR A 212 -2.03 -2.10 6.79
CA THR A 212 -1.96 -1.17 5.65
C THR A 212 -2.94 -1.57 4.56
N PHE A 213 -3.01 -2.86 4.25
CA PHE A 213 -3.93 -3.38 3.24
C PHE A 213 -5.38 -3.15 3.65
N ILE A 214 -5.75 -3.47 4.89
CA ILE A 214 -7.11 -3.27 5.43
C ILE A 214 -7.46 -1.76 5.44
N ALA A 215 -6.58 -0.92 5.99
CA ALA A 215 -6.79 0.53 6.03
C ALA A 215 -6.89 1.13 4.62
N GLY A 216 -6.07 0.66 3.69
CA GLY A 216 -6.10 1.07 2.30
C GLY A 216 -7.37 0.65 1.56
N LEU A 217 -7.95 -0.52 1.87
CA LEU A 217 -9.27 -0.90 1.39
C LEU A 217 -10.33 0.13 1.83
N PHE A 218 -10.37 0.45 3.13
CA PHE A 218 -11.29 1.48 3.65
C PHE A 218 -11.09 2.83 2.97
N ILE A 219 -9.84 3.29 2.84
CA ILE A 219 -9.52 4.55 2.14
C ILE A 219 -10.00 4.51 0.69
N SER A 220 -9.78 3.40 -0.02
CA SER A 220 -10.15 3.29 -1.43
C SER A 220 -11.66 3.36 -1.65
N PHE A 221 -12.45 2.75 -0.78
CA PHE A 221 -13.91 2.76 -0.89
C PHE A 221 -14.53 4.05 -0.33
N LEU A 222 -14.09 4.50 0.85
CA LEU A 222 -14.62 5.70 1.50
C LEU A 222 -14.18 6.96 0.75
N GLY A 223 -12.90 7.06 0.37
CA GLY A 223 -12.36 8.21 -0.34
C GLY A 223 -13.14 8.56 -1.60
N ARG A 224 -13.52 7.54 -2.40
CA ARG A 224 -14.35 7.75 -3.61
C ARG A 224 -15.76 8.24 -3.31
N ARG A 225 -16.31 7.91 -2.13
CA ARG A 225 -17.70 8.28 -1.77
C ARG A 225 -17.83 9.70 -1.20
N MET A 226 -16.73 10.25 -0.67
CA MET A 226 -16.73 11.57 -0.05
C MET A 226 -16.92 12.68 -1.08
N ARG A 227 -17.85 13.60 -0.80
CA ARG A 227 -18.26 14.70 -1.69
C ARG A 227 -17.75 16.06 -1.22
N SER A 228 -17.35 16.18 0.03
CA SER A 228 -16.81 17.43 0.58
C SER A 228 -15.42 17.24 1.16
N ARG A 229 -14.60 18.30 1.12
CA ARG A 229 -13.25 18.26 1.71
C ARG A 229 -13.29 18.02 3.21
N ALA A 230 -14.32 18.52 3.89
CA ALA A 230 -14.53 18.28 5.32
C ALA A 230 -14.76 16.79 5.64
N GLN A 231 -15.51 16.07 4.78
CA GLN A 231 -15.67 14.62 4.94
C GLN A 231 -14.35 13.87 4.74
N ILE A 232 -13.52 14.32 3.78
CA ILE A 232 -12.22 13.71 3.52
C ILE A 232 -11.28 13.88 4.73
N LEU A 233 -11.34 15.01 5.43
CA LEU A 233 -10.59 15.23 6.67
C LEU A 233 -10.90 14.19 7.76
N GLN A 234 -12.14 13.68 7.81
CA GLN A 234 -12.50 12.62 8.75
C GLN A 234 -11.68 11.34 8.53
N ILE A 235 -11.35 11.03 7.26
CA ILE A 235 -10.48 9.87 6.93
C ILE A 235 -9.10 10.04 7.57
N ALA A 236 -8.55 11.27 7.57
CA ALA A 236 -7.23 11.54 8.15
C ALA A 236 -7.18 11.38 9.68
N VAL A 237 -8.34 11.34 10.35
CA VAL A 237 -8.43 11.10 11.79
C VAL A 237 -8.78 9.64 12.08
N PHE A 238 -9.87 9.13 11.47
CA PHE A 238 -10.40 7.81 11.82
C PHE A 238 -9.53 6.64 11.34
N ILE A 239 -8.90 6.76 10.17
CA ILE A 239 -8.07 5.67 9.64
C ILE A 239 -6.80 5.44 10.46
N PRO A 240 -6.00 6.48 10.80
CA PRO A 240 -4.83 6.29 11.67
C PRO A 240 -5.19 5.74 13.05
N PHE A 241 -6.30 6.21 13.63
CA PHE A 241 -6.79 5.72 14.91
C PHE A 241 -7.24 4.25 14.84
N GLY A 242 -7.96 3.87 13.79
CA GLY A 242 -8.33 2.48 13.53
C GLY A 242 -7.11 1.57 13.30
N ALA A 243 -6.10 2.06 12.58
CA ALA A 243 -4.85 1.34 12.36
C ALA A 243 -4.06 1.14 13.68
N LEU A 244 -4.04 2.15 14.55
CA LEU A 244 -3.45 2.06 15.89
C LEU A 244 -4.15 0.97 16.72
N LEU A 245 -5.48 1.02 16.80
CA LEU A 245 -6.26 0.03 17.52
C LEU A 245 -6.05 -1.40 16.96
N GLY A 246 -6.02 -1.53 15.64
CA GLY A 246 -5.77 -2.78 14.96
C GLY A 246 -4.39 -3.36 15.28
N GLN A 247 -3.34 -2.54 15.24
CA GLN A 247 -1.98 -2.94 15.62
C GLN A 247 -1.92 -3.37 17.08
N TRP A 248 -2.49 -2.58 17.97
CA TRP A 248 -2.53 -2.89 19.39
C TRP A 248 -3.27 -4.21 19.68
N PHE A 249 -4.42 -4.42 19.05
CA PHE A 249 -5.22 -5.63 19.24
C PHE A 249 -4.50 -6.88 18.74
N ILE A 250 -4.00 -6.87 17.49
CA ILE A 250 -3.32 -8.01 16.88
C ILE A 250 -2.05 -8.36 17.67
N PHE A 251 -1.28 -7.34 18.04
CA PHE A 251 -0.07 -7.52 18.83
C PHE A 251 -0.36 -8.19 20.19
N ASN A 252 -1.40 -7.71 20.90
CA ASN A 252 -1.81 -8.28 22.18
C ASN A 252 -2.24 -9.76 22.06
N GLN A 253 -2.90 -10.11 20.94
CA GLN A 253 -3.31 -11.50 20.69
C GLN A 253 -2.10 -12.39 20.36
N VAL A 254 -1.17 -11.91 19.55
CA VAL A 254 0.03 -12.66 19.16
C VAL A 254 0.91 -12.91 20.39
N ILE A 255 1.10 -11.93 21.26
CA ILE A 255 1.86 -12.10 22.51
C ILE A 255 1.21 -13.15 23.41
N LYS A 256 -0.09 -13.07 23.65
CA LYS A 256 -0.82 -14.03 24.48
C LYS A 256 -0.76 -15.45 23.93
N SER A 257 -0.81 -15.61 22.61
CA SER A 257 -0.83 -16.91 21.94
C SER A 257 0.51 -17.65 22.02
N LYS A 258 1.64 -16.93 22.01
CA LYS A 258 2.97 -17.55 21.89
C LYS A 258 3.71 -17.75 23.22
N ASN A 259 3.14 -17.34 24.37
CA ASN A 259 3.82 -17.36 25.69
C ASN A 259 5.27 -16.84 25.65
N ILE A 260 5.53 -15.85 24.80
CA ILE A 260 6.86 -15.30 24.64
C ILE A 260 7.07 -14.30 25.78
N GLU A 261 7.97 -14.63 26.72
CA GLU A 261 8.49 -13.65 27.67
C GLU A 261 9.31 -12.61 26.90
N PHE A 262 8.66 -11.53 26.53
CA PHE A 262 9.29 -10.39 25.87
C PHE A 262 10.04 -9.52 26.88
N ASN A 263 11.18 -9.99 27.36
CA ASN A 263 12.07 -9.18 28.22
C ASN A 263 12.77 -8.02 27.48
N ASN A 264 12.62 -7.89 26.14
CA ASN A 264 13.33 -6.85 25.37
C ASN A 264 12.53 -6.17 24.25
N MET A 265 11.23 -6.43 24.09
CA MET A 265 10.37 -5.68 23.16
C MET A 265 9.22 -5.05 23.96
N SER A 266 9.52 -3.98 24.67
CA SER A 266 8.48 -3.10 25.17
C SER A 266 7.75 -2.54 23.93
N PHE A 267 6.51 -3.01 23.72
CA PHE A 267 5.60 -2.41 22.76
C PHE A 267 5.26 -1.03 23.30
N ASP A 268 5.98 -0.04 22.83
CA ASP A 268 5.81 1.33 23.30
C ASP A 268 4.56 1.91 22.68
N LEU A 269 3.52 2.11 23.50
CA LEU A 269 2.28 2.77 23.09
C LEU A 269 2.58 4.14 22.48
N ASN A 270 3.60 4.84 22.97
CA ASN A 270 4.02 6.13 22.44
C ASN A 270 4.49 6.02 20.98
N SER A 271 5.18 4.93 20.63
CA SER A 271 5.59 4.66 19.24
C SER A 271 4.40 4.50 18.30
N LEU A 272 3.34 3.79 18.75
CA LEU A 272 2.10 3.63 17.95
C LEU A 272 1.34 4.94 17.80
N VAL A 273 1.24 5.71 18.87
CA VAL A 273 0.59 7.02 18.86
C VAL A 273 1.34 7.96 17.92
N ASN A 274 2.67 7.99 18.00
CA ASN A 274 3.50 8.78 17.09
C ASN A 274 3.32 8.33 15.63
N GLU A 275 3.26 7.03 15.35
CA GLU A 275 2.98 6.52 14.01
C GLU A 275 1.61 6.99 13.51
N ALA A 276 0.57 6.88 14.33
CA ALA A 276 -0.78 7.34 13.99
C ALA A 276 -0.84 8.86 13.72
N LEU A 277 -0.12 9.65 14.52
CA LEU A 277 -0.03 11.10 14.31
C LEU A 277 0.69 11.45 13.00
N ILE A 278 1.77 10.75 12.67
CA ILE A 278 2.49 10.94 11.40
C ILE A 278 1.58 10.57 10.22
N ILE A 279 0.87 9.45 10.27
CA ILE A 279 -0.07 9.04 9.22
C ILE A 279 -1.17 10.10 9.06
N SER A 280 -1.73 10.58 10.17
CA SER A 280 -2.75 11.65 10.16
C SER A 280 -2.21 12.92 9.49
N ALA A 281 -1.00 13.36 9.85
CA ALA A 281 -0.35 14.52 9.26
C ALA A 281 -0.10 14.34 7.75
N LEU A 282 0.39 13.17 7.31
CA LEU A 282 0.63 12.87 5.90
C LEU A 282 -0.68 12.84 5.09
N LEU A 283 -1.76 12.27 5.64
CA LEU A 283 -3.07 12.31 5.01
C LEU A 283 -3.62 13.74 4.91
N MET A 284 -3.47 14.56 5.97
CA MET A 284 -3.83 15.98 5.94
C MET A 284 -3.06 16.75 4.87
N ILE A 285 -1.74 16.56 4.79
CA ILE A 285 -0.89 17.16 3.75
C ILE A 285 -1.37 16.72 2.36
N THR A 286 -1.68 15.44 2.18
CA THR A 286 -2.21 14.91 0.92
C THR A 286 -3.50 15.64 0.53
N ILE A 287 -4.44 15.82 1.47
CA ILE A 287 -5.70 16.52 1.22
C ILE A 287 -5.46 17.98 0.81
N LEU A 288 -4.47 18.65 1.41
CA LEU A 288 -4.10 20.02 1.04
C LEU A 288 -3.46 20.11 -0.35
N ILE A 289 -2.73 19.08 -0.77
CA ILE A 289 -2.06 19.03 -2.08
C ILE A 289 -3.04 18.62 -3.21
N ILE A 290 -4.14 17.91 -2.90
CA ILE A 290 -5.11 17.44 -3.90
C ILE A 290 -5.54 18.54 -4.87
N PRO A 291 -5.93 19.77 -4.48
CA PRO A 291 -6.33 20.82 -5.42
C PRO A 291 -5.25 21.19 -6.44
N ILE A 292 -3.98 21.18 -6.02
CA ILE A 292 -2.85 21.43 -6.90
C ILE A 292 -2.72 20.32 -7.94
N LEU A 293 -2.85 19.06 -7.50
CA LEU A 293 -2.78 17.88 -8.36
C LEU A 293 -4.02 17.76 -9.27
N GLU A 294 -5.20 18.18 -8.81
CA GLU A 294 -6.39 18.31 -9.64
C GLU A 294 -6.14 19.21 -10.85
N ASN A 295 -5.49 20.34 -10.62
CA ASN A 295 -5.20 21.29 -11.69
C ASN A 295 -4.07 20.81 -12.63
N THR A 296 -2.98 20.30 -12.08
CA THR A 296 -1.80 19.85 -12.86
C THR A 296 -2.09 18.58 -13.68
N PHE A 297 -2.71 17.59 -13.07
CA PHE A 297 -3.00 16.31 -13.71
C PHE A 297 -4.42 16.22 -14.29
N GLY A 298 -5.25 17.26 -14.08
CA GLY A 298 -6.63 17.28 -14.52
C GLY A 298 -7.49 16.21 -13.89
N LEU A 299 -7.28 15.97 -12.59
CA LEU A 299 -8.08 15.00 -11.85
C LEU A 299 -9.47 15.58 -11.56
N LEU A 300 -10.49 14.77 -11.76
CA LEU A 300 -11.85 15.13 -11.44
C LEU A 300 -12.31 14.40 -10.18
N THR A 301 -12.00 15.00 -9.03
CA THR A 301 -12.48 14.48 -7.75
C THR A 301 -13.96 14.86 -7.56
N ARG A 302 -14.68 14.08 -6.74
CA ARG A 302 -16.09 14.43 -6.42
C ARG A 302 -16.21 15.76 -5.69
N ALA A 303 -15.26 16.08 -4.81
CA ALA A 303 -15.23 17.37 -4.14
C ALA A 303 -15.10 18.51 -5.16
N ARG A 304 -14.24 18.38 -6.18
CA ARG A 304 -14.10 19.36 -7.26
C ARG A 304 -15.37 19.49 -8.09
N LEU A 305 -16.02 18.38 -8.44
CA LEU A 305 -17.29 18.41 -9.17
C LEU A 305 -18.38 19.12 -8.37
N MET A 306 -18.48 18.88 -7.07
CA MET A 306 -19.43 19.56 -6.19
C MET A 306 -19.14 21.06 -6.06
N GLU A 307 -17.86 21.44 -5.96
CA GLU A 307 -17.46 22.85 -5.98
C GLU A 307 -17.79 23.54 -7.32
N LEU A 308 -17.65 22.83 -8.44
CA LEU A 308 -18.03 23.34 -9.75
C LEU A 308 -19.55 23.44 -9.94
N ALA A 309 -20.31 22.58 -9.28
CA ALA A 309 -21.77 22.56 -9.32
C ALA A 309 -22.42 23.63 -8.41
N ASP A 310 -21.65 24.45 -7.74
CA ASP A 310 -22.16 25.57 -6.95
C ASP A 310 -22.66 26.68 -7.88
N GLN A 311 -23.94 27.04 -7.75
CA GLN A 311 -24.60 28.07 -8.57
C GLN A 311 -24.04 29.49 -8.32
N GLU A 312 -23.37 29.69 -7.17
CA GLU A 312 -22.69 30.96 -6.85
C GLU A 312 -21.35 31.15 -7.58
N ARG A 313 -20.92 30.18 -8.35
CA ARG A 313 -19.74 30.32 -9.21
C ARG A 313 -19.88 31.50 -10.19
N PRO A 314 -18.78 32.26 -10.43
CA PRO A 314 -18.83 33.49 -11.20
C PRO A 314 -19.48 33.32 -12.57
N LEU A 315 -19.19 32.22 -13.29
CA LEU A 315 -19.77 31.97 -14.62
C LEU A 315 -21.25 31.64 -14.54
N LEU A 316 -21.70 30.83 -13.57
CA LEU A 316 -23.11 30.49 -13.39
C LEU A 316 -23.91 31.68 -12.90
N ARG A 317 -23.37 32.49 -11.99
CA ARG A 317 -23.98 33.78 -11.61
C ARG A 317 -24.09 34.75 -12.77
N ARG A 318 -23.11 34.75 -13.67
CA ARG A 318 -23.20 35.57 -14.89
C ARG A 318 -24.31 35.04 -15.80
N LEU A 319 -24.42 33.71 -15.96
CA LEU A 319 -25.50 33.10 -16.75
C LEU A 319 -26.87 33.44 -16.19
N SER A 320 -27.09 33.36 -14.89
CA SER A 320 -28.37 33.67 -14.25
C SER A 320 -28.78 35.13 -14.40
N ARG A 321 -27.83 36.07 -14.54
CA ARG A 321 -28.12 37.51 -14.70
C ARG A 321 -28.32 37.93 -16.15
N GLU A 322 -27.47 37.46 -17.06
CA GLU A 322 -27.42 37.89 -18.45
C GLU A 322 -28.34 37.03 -19.37
N ALA A 323 -28.55 35.76 -19.01
CA ALA A 323 -29.38 34.80 -19.76
C ALA A 323 -30.29 33.99 -18.81
N PRO A 324 -31.25 34.63 -18.12
CA PRO A 324 -32.05 33.96 -17.09
C PRO A 324 -32.88 32.78 -17.61
N GLY A 325 -33.45 32.88 -18.82
CA GLY A 325 -34.19 31.78 -19.43
C GLY A 325 -33.31 30.56 -19.71
N THR A 326 -32.08 30.75 -20.18
CA THR A 326 -31.10 29.67 -20.34
C THR A 326 -30.72 29.07 -18.96
N PHE A 327 -30.60 29.89 -17.93
CA PHE A 327 -30.29 29.39 -16.59
C PHE A 327 -31.41 28.51 -16.03
N GLU A 328 -32.68 28.91 -16.16
CA GLU A 328 -33.86 28.12 -15.75
C GLU A 328 -33.98 26.81 -16.55
N HIS A 329 -33.77 26.89 -17.87
CA HIS A 329 -33.66 25.70 -18.72
C HIS A 329 -32.57 24.74 -18.22
N THR A 330 -31.40 25.25 -17.91
CA THR A 330 -30.27 24.49 -17.38
C THR A 330 -30.60 23.76 -16.08
N LEU A 331 -31.32 24.39 -15.15
CA LEU A 331 -31.78 23.76 -13.91
C LEU A 331 -32.78 22.63 -14.15
N THR A 332 -33.67 22.81 -15.15
CA THR A 332 -34.63 21.76 -15.53
C THR A 332 -33.91 20.55 -16.13
N ILE A 333 -32.98 20.79 -17.06
CA ILE A 333 -32.16 19.73 -17.68
C ILE A 333 -31.31 19.04 -16.63
N LEU A 334 -30.74 19.78 -15.67
CA LEU A 334 -29.97 19.23 -14.54
C LEU A 334 -30.80 18.17 -13.81
N SER A 335 -32.03 18.49 -13.42
CA SER A 335 -32.90 17.57 -12.66
C SER A 335 -33.20 16.29 -13.42
N LEU A 336 -33.53 16.41 -14.72
CA LEU A 336 -33.80 15.27 -15.59
C LEU A 336 -32.57 14.41 -15.83
N ALA A 337 -31.43 15.06 -16.09
CA ALA A 337 -30.15 14.35 -16.36
C ALA A 337 -29.64 13.61 -15.14
N GLU A 338 -29.79 14.16 -13.94
CA GLU A 338 -29.43 13.48 -12.70
C GLU A 338 -30.26 12.22 -12.48
N GLU A 339 -31.55 12.29 -12.68
CA GLU A 339 -32.42 11.14 -12.51
C GLU A 339 -32.11 10.05 -13.54
N GLY A 340 -31.92 10.45 -14.81
CA GLY A 340 -31.47 9.54 -15.85
C GLY A 340 -30.13 8.87 -15.51
N ALA A 341 -29.15 9.65 -15.00
CA ALA A 341 -27.84 9.13 -14.59
C ALA A 341 -27.95 8.11 -13.44
N ARG A 342 -28.84 8.33 -12.48
CA ARG A 342 -29.08 7.37 -11.39
C ARG A 342 -29.64 6.05 -11.92
N VAL A 343 -30.59 6.10 -12.82
CA VAL A 343 -31.25 4.91 -13.38
C VAL A 343 -30.23 4.02 -14.12
N ILE A 344 -29.35 4.62 -14.91
CA ILE A 344 -28.34 3.87 -15.69
C ILE A 344 -27.04 3.63 -14.94
N GLY A 345 -26.92 4.06 -13.66
CA GLY A 345 -25.69 3.92 -12.87
C GLY A 345 -24.50 4.77 -13.35
N ALA A 346 -24.76 5.89 -14.05
CA ALA A 346 -23.71 6.81 -14.50
C ALA A 346 -23.20 7.70 -13.35
N ASP A 347 -22.13 8.46 -13.60
CA ASP A 347 -21.55 9.40 -12.62
C ASP A 347 -22.46 10.65 -12.51
N VAL A 348 -23.33 10.64 -11.50
CA VAL A 348 -24.31 11.71 -11.24
C VAL A 348 -23.64 13.06 -11.02
N ASP A 349 -22.49 13.10 -10.28
CA ASP A 349 -21.80 14.35 -9.96
C ASP A 349 -21.17 14.97 -11.22
N LEU A 350 -20.67 14.14 -12.14
CA LEU A 350 -20.17 14.60 -13.44
C LEU A 350 -21.31 15.10 -14.34
N ILE A 351 -22.41 14.37 -14.41
CA ILE A 351 -23.60 14.76 -15.19
C ILE A 351 -24.20 16.08 -14.67
N ARG A 352 -24.30 16.22 -13.34
CA ARG A 352 -24.73 17.47 -12.69
C ARG A 352 -23.90 18.65 -13.15
N THR A 353 -22.58 18.53 -13.03
CA THR A 353 -21.67 19.60 -13.43
C THR A 353 -21.76 19.88 -14.93
N GLY A 354 -21.77 18.84 -15.77
CA GLY A 354 -21.91 18.99 -17.21
C GLY A 354 -23.22 19.71 -17.62
N ALA A 355 -24.34 19.34 -17.01
CA ALA A 355 -25.64 19.96 -17.27
C ALA A 355 -25.66 21.46 -16.90
N LEU A 356 -25.00 21.86 -15.79
CA LEU A 356 -24.92 23.26 -15.38
C LEU A 356 -24.14 24.13 -16.37
N TYR A 357 -23.16 23.58 -17.07
CA TYR A 357 -22.29 24.35 -17.96
C TYR A 357 -22.54 24.15 -19.45
N HIS A 358 -23.46 23.25 -19.86
CA HIS A 358 -23.60 22.85 -21.25
C HIS A 358 -23.95 24.03 -22.18
N ASP A 359 -24.72 24.99 -21.69
CA ASP A 359 -25.28 26.13 -22.45
C ASP A 359 -24.69 27.50 -22.05
N VAL A 360 -23.58 27.54 -21.28
CA VAL A 360 -22.95 28.81 -20.86
C VAL A 360 -22.50 29.66 -22.05
N GLY A 361 -22.27 29.07 -23.21
CA GLY A 361 -21.89 29.78 -24.40
C GLY A 361 -22.99 30.68 -24.99
N LYS A 362 -24.26 30.48 -24.64
CA LYS A 362 -25.33 31.37 -25.01
C LYS A 362 -25.14 32.79 -24.47
N LEU A 363 -24.26 32.98 -23.50
CA LEU A 363 -23.82 34.29 -23.03
C LEU A 363 -23.18 35.18 -24.11
N HIS A 364 -22.73 34.62 -25.23
CA HIS A 364 -22.19 35.43 -26.33
C HIS A 364 -23.22 36.31 -27.00
N ALA A 365 -24.51 35.86 -27.05
CA ALA A 365 -25.61 36.57 -27.66
C ALA A 365 -26.98 36.16 -27.05
N PRO A 366 -27.24 36.48 -25.75
CA PRO A 366 -28.38 35.92 -25.03
C PRO A 366 -29.74 36.13 -25.72
N ASN A 367 -29.98 37.34 -26.26
CA ASN A 367 -31.27 37.70 -26.90
C ASN A 367 -31.56 36.95 -28.22
N TRP A 368 -30.55 36.26 -28.79
CA TRP A 368 -30.76 35.43 -29.97
C TRP A 368 -31.40 34.06 -29.66
N PHE A 369 -31.39 33.67 -28.39
CA PHE A 369 -32.01 32.42 -27.95
C PHE A 369 -33.41 32.70 -27.42
N ILE A 370 -34.39 31.93 -27.91
CA ILE A 370 -35.81 32.19 -27.69
C ILE A 370 -36.19 32.30 -26.22
N GLU A 371 -35.57 31.49 -25.36
CA GLU A 371 -35.81 31.48 -23.93
C GLU A 371 -35.39 32.76 -23.21
N ASN A 372 -34.55 33.61 -23.84
CA ASN A 372 -34.08 34.88 -23.27
C ASN A 372 -34.63 36.10 -24.01
N GLN A 373 -35.44 35.91 -25.05
CA GLN A 373 -36.03 37.03 -25.79
C GLN A 373 -37.02 37.79 -24.91
N LYS A 374 -36.92 39.12 -24.97
CA LYS A 374 -37.83 40.04 -24.26
C LYS A 374 -38.75 40.72 -25.26
N ASP A 375 -39.95 41.02 -24.79
CA ASP A 375 -40.94 41.86 -25.55
C ASP A 375 -41.36 41.28 -26.92
N GLY A 376 -41.17 39.98 -27.17
CA GLY A 376 -41.57 39.33 -28.43
C GLY A 376 -40.71 39.71 -29.64
N ILE A 377 -39.58 40.40 -29.45
CA ILE A 377 -38.67 40.78 -30.52
C ILE A 377 -37.74 39.60 -30.83
N ASN A 378 -37.83 39.11 -32.07
CA ASN A 378 -36.98 38.04 -32.56
C ASN A 378 -35.86 38.59 -33.47
N PRO A 379 -34.61 38.69 -33.04
CA PRO A 379 -33.52 39.24 -33.86
C PRO A 379 -33.25 38.45 -35.15
N HIS A 380 -33.64 37.17 -35.21
CA HIS A 380 -33.48 36.34 -36.41
C HIS A 380 -34.36 36.82 -37.59
N GLU A 381 -35.48 37.47 -37.34
CA GLU A 381 -36.34 38.01 -38.38
C GLU A 381 -35.71 39.21 -39.11
N GLU A 382 -34.86 39.97 -38.42
CA GLU A 382 -34.16 41.12 -39.00
C GLU A 382 -33.08 40.72 -39.99
N ILE A 383 -32.39 39.58 -39.75
CA ILE A 383 -31.23 39.14 -40.57
C ILE A 383 -31.71 38.69 -41.96
N LYS A 384 -32.89 38.14 -42.12
CA LYS A 384 -33.44 37.55 -43.36
C LYS A 384 -32.50 36.55 -44.06
N ASN A 385 -31.54 35.99 -43.33
CA ASN A 385 -30.58 35.01 -43.81
C ASN A 385 -30.50 33.82 -42.84
N PRO A 386 -31.09 32.67 -43.20
CA PRO A 386 -31.13 31.53 -42.31
C PRO A 386 -29.75 30.94 -41.98
N TYR A 387 -28.78 31.05 -42.87
CA TYR A 387 -27.42 30.56 -42.63
C TYR A 387 -26.72 31.37 -41.53
N LYS A 388 -26.80 32.74 -41.60
CA LYS A 388 -26.25 33.59 -40.55
C LYS A 388 -26.94 33.37 -39.21
N SER A 389 -28.25 33.14 -39.22
CA SER A 389 -29.03 32.81 -38.04
C SER A 389 -28.57 31.49 -37.41
N ALA A 390 -28.36 30.46 -38.21
CA ALA A 390 -27.84 29.18 -37.76
C ALA A 390 -26.42 29.30 -37.21
N ASP A 391 -25.56 30.08 -37.87
CA ASP A 391 -24.16 30.30 -37.42
C ASP A 391 -24.12 30.91 -35.99
N ILE A 392 -25.00 31.90 -35.74
CA ILE A 392 -25.09 32.54 -34.40
C ILE A 392 -25.53 31.51 -33.35
N LEU A 393 -26.52 30.69 -33.67
CA LEU A 393 -26.99 29.65 -32.75
C LEU A 393 -25.90 28.61 -32.48
N GLN A 394 -25.19 28.15 -33.52
CA GLN A 394 -24.13 27.13 -33.37
C GLN A 394 -22.92 27.68 -32.64
N ALA A 395 -22.62 28.97 -32.76
CA ALA A 395 -21.46 29.58 -32.10
C ALA A 395 -21.42 29.41 -30.58
N HIS A 396 -22.60 29.14 -29.94
CA HIS A 396 -22.62 28.92 -28.48
C HIS A 396 -21.74 27.75 -28.02
N VAL A 397 -21.50 26.74 -28.86
CA VAL A 397 -20.64 25.60 -28.48
C VAL A 397 -19.19 26.05 -28.32
N ASP A 398 -18.66 26.78 -29.33
CA ASP A 398 -17.28 27.24 -29.31
C ASP A 398 -17.09 28.35 -28.27
N GLU A 399 -18.04 29.26 -28.14
CA GLU A 399 -17.98 30.32 -27.13
C GLU A 399 -18.11 29.74 -25.71
N GLY A 400 -18.94 28.70 -25.53
CA GLY A 400 -19.01 27.95 -24.27
C GLY A 400 -17.70 27.32 -23.87
N LEU A 401 -17.00 26.70 -24.82
CA LEU A 401 -15.66 26.14 -24.59
C LEU A 401 -14.61 27.22 -24.19
N LYS A 402 -14.68 28.39 -24.85
CA LYS A 402 -13.80 29.54 -24.52
C LYS A 402 -14.08 30.05 -23.10
N LEU A 403 -15.36 30.22 -22.75
CA LEU A 403 -15.79 30.66 -21.43
C LEU A 403 -15.41 29.65 -20.36
N ALA A 404 -15.66 28.36 -20.55
CA ALA A 404 -15.30 27.32 -19.60
C ALA A 404 -13.78 27.19 -19.36
N ARG A 405 -12.96 27.54 -20.36
CA ARG A 405 -11.49 27.58 -20.20
C ARG A 405 -11.00 28.81 -19.48
N LYS A 406 -11.74 29.92 -19.55
CA LYS A 406 -11.37 31.19 -18.92
C LYS A 406 -11.69 31.22 -17.43
N TYR A 407 -12.79 30.58 -17.01
CA TYR A 407 -13.31 30.56 -15.64
C TYR A 407 -12.94 29.27 -14.92
#